data_ba067ba9e7f3aa87aa3ebd38a4ec8a76
#
_entry.id   ba067ba9e7f3aa87aa3ebd38a4ec8a76
#
_cell.length_a   1.000
_cell.length_b   1.000
_cell.length_c   1.000
_cell.angle_alpha   90.00
_cell.angle_beta   90.00
_cell.angle_gamma   90.00
#
_symmetry.space_group_name_H-M   'P 1'
#
loop_
_entity.id
_entity.type
_entity.pdbx_description
1 polymer ?
#
loop_
_entity_poly.entity_id
_entity_poly.type
_entity_poly.pdbx_seq_one_letter_code
_entity_poly.pdbx_strand_id
1 'polypeptide(L)'
;MRVVFVCTGNTCRSPMAEAIFRFYAKESGVKADVSSYGLFINPDECETRGQALIAVRKLNIPIRKKKSKVITEDVVKNADYVVTMTKKQKDALPYDNVFTFSELVGGGDIPDPYGLDQNAYDVTAFRL
;
A
#
# COMPACT_ATOMS: atom_id res chain seq x y z
N MET A 1 8.01 9.54 -12.30
CA MET A 1 6.71 8.84 -12.19
C MET A 1 6.28 8.82 -10.73
N ARG A 2 5.05 9.15 -10.47
CA ARG A 2 4.50 9.24 -9.13
C ARG A 2 3.44 8.16 -8.93
N VAL A 3 3.70 7.23 -8.00
CA VAL A 3 2.83 6.09 -7.69
C VAL A 3 2.36 6.17 -6.25
N VAL A 4 1.05 6.07 -6.04
CA VAL A 4 0.42 6.16 -4.73
C VAL A 4 -0.34 4.87 -4.43
N PHE A 5 -0.01 4.21 -3.33
CA PHE A 5 -0.74 3.04 -2.88
C PHE A 5 -1.76 3.42 -1.82
N VAL A 6 -2.95 2.86 -1.92
CA VAL A 6 -4.07 3.18 -1.01
C VAL A 6 -4.68 1.89 -0.46
N CYS A 7 -4.87 1.85 0.85
CA CYS A 7 -5.70 0.83 1.49
C CYS A 7 -6.66 1.53 2.47
N THR A 8 -7.36 0.79 3.28
CA THR A 8 -8.36 1.39 4.18
C THR A 8 -7.70 2.29 5.22
N GLY A 9 -6.78 1.77 6.02
CA GLY A 9 -6.21 2.47 7.18
C GLY A 9 -4.78 2.96 7.05
N ASN A 10 -4.07 2.64 5.98
CA ASN A 10 -2.65 2.97 5.77
C ASN A 10 -1.75 2.47 6.91
N THR A 11 -2.04 1.28 7.44
CA THR A 11 -1.24 0.67 8.51
C THR A 11 -0.57 -0.65 8.09
N CYS A 12 -1.08 -1.33 7.07
CA CYS A 12 -0.59 -2.65 6.65
C CYS A 12 -0.33 -2.72 5.15
N ARG A 13 -1.37 -2.92 4.35
CA ARG A 13 -1.25 -3.23 2.90
C ARG A 13 -0.55 -2.14 2.10
N SER A 14 -1.00 -0.90 2.21
CA SER A 14 -0.40 0.18 1.42
C SER A 14 1.02 0.55 1.86
N PRO A 15 1.37 0.58 3.17
CA PRO A 15 2.76 0.78 3.56
C PRO A 15 3.69 -0.34 3.10
N MET A 16 3.23 -1.59 3.14
CA MET A 16 4.01 -2.71 2.64
C MET A 16 4.22 -2.61 1.13
N ALA A 17 3.17 -2.31 0.38
CA ALA A 17 3.26 -2.14 -1.07
C ALA A 17 4.21 -0.99 -1.45
N GLU A 18 4.15 0.12 -0.73
CA GLU A 18 5.04 1.26 -0.93
C GLU A 18 6.51 0.84 -0.77
N ALA A 19 6.84 0.15 0.31
CA ALA A 19 8.22 -0.28 0.58
C ALA A 19 8.72 -1.28 -0.46
N ILE A 20 7.90 -2.25 -0.82
CA ILE A 20 8.24 -3.30 -1.78
C ILE A 20 8.43 -2.69 -3.19
N PHE A 21 7.51 -1.84 -3.62
CA PHE A 21 7.61 -1.20 -4.93
C PHE A 21 8.84 -0.29 -5.00
N ARG A 22 9.09 0.50 -3.98
CA ARG A 22 10.25 1.40 -3.94
C ARG A 22 11.55 0.61 -4.05
N PHE A 23 11.65 -0.52 -3.36
CA PHE A 23 12.82 -1.39 -3.42
C PHE A 23 13.08 -1.91 -4.84
N TYR A 24 12.07 -2.49 -5.47
CA TYR A 24 12.22 -3.07 -6.81
C TYR A 24 12.37 -2.01 -7.89
N ALA A 25 11.75 -0.84 -7.75
CA ALA A 25 11.95 0.27 -8.66
C ALA A 25 13.42 0.72 -8.65
N LYS A 26 14.01 0.84 -7.46
CA LYS A 26 15.43 1.19 -7.31
C LYS A 26 16.34 0.12 -7.90
N GLU A 27 16.08 -1.15 -7.62
CA GLU A 27 16.86 -2.27 -8.17
C GLU A 27 16.80 -2.33 -9.69
N SER A 28 15.67 -1.93 -10.28
CA SER A 28 15.45 -1.92 -11.73
C SER A 28 15.89 -0.64 -12.41
N GLY A 29 16.42 0.32 -11.67
CA GLY A 29 16.84 1.62 -12.22
C GLY A 29 15.69 2.53 -12.61
N VAL A 30 14.47 2.27 -12.14
CA VAL A 30 13.28 3.08 -12.41
C VAL A 30 13.18 4.21 -11.41
N LYS A 31 13.07 5.45 -11.90
CA LYS A 31 12.83 6.61 -11.05
C LYS A 31 11.35 6.72 -10.75
N ALA A 32 10.98 6.46 -9.50
CA ALA A 32 9.61 6.54 -9.05
C ALA A 32 9.55 7.25 -7.69
N ASP A 33 8.59 8.18 -7.58
CA ASP A 33 8.22 8.80 -6.32
C ASP A 33 7.03 8.01 -5.77
N VAL A 34 7.24 7.26 -4.69
CA VAL A 34 6.28 6.30 -4.16
C VAL A 34 5.80 6.75 -2.80
N SER A 35 4.50 6.74 -2.60
CA SER A 35 3.88 7.07 -1.32
C SER A 35 2.68 6.15 -1.05
N SER A 36 2.15 6.20 0.17
CA SER A 36 0.95 5.46 0.53
C SER A 36 0.04 6.27 1.43
N TYR A 37 -1.26 6.01 1.32
CA TYR A 37 -2.32 6.71 2.06
C TYR A 37 -3.42 5.74 2.42
N GLY A 38 -4.32 6.18 3.32
CA GLY A 38 -5.52 5.45 3.67
C GLY A 38 -6.77 6.24 3.31
N LEU A 39 -7.87 5.54 3.15
CA LEU A 39 -9.18 6.18 2.96
C LEU A 39 -9.69 6.77 4.28
N PHE A 40 -9.38 6.13 5.38
CA PHE A 40 -9.81 6.51 6.71
C PHE A 40 -8.70 6.20 7.72
N ILE A 41 -8.39 7.15 8.60
CA ILE A 41 -7.37 6.96 9.64
C ILE A 41 -8.05 6.79 11.00
N ASN A 42 -7.79 5.65 11.65
CA ASN A 42 -8.20 5.43 13.03
C ASN A 42 -7.20 6.14 13.95
N PRO A 43 -7.65 7.12 14.79
CA PRO A 43 -6.74 7.84 15.67
C PRO A 43 -5.96 6.96 16.65
N ASP A 44 -6.51 5.79 17.00
CA ASP A 44 -5.88 4.85 17.92
C ASP A 44 -4.88 3.92 17.23
N GLU A 45 -4.90 3.87 15.90
CA GLU A 45 -4.05 3.01 15.09
C GLU A 45 -3.63 3.76 13.82
N CYS A 46 -2.73 4.72 13.98
CA CYS A 46 -2.34 5.65 12.95
C CYS A 46 -0.87 5.55 12.55
N GLU A 47 -0.31 4.36 12.66
CA GLU A 47 1.09 4.07 12.27
C GLU A 47 1.18 2.72 11.59
N THR A 48 2.27 2.50 10.83
CA THR A 48 2.58 1.20 10.27
C THR A 48 2.65 0.15 11.39
N ARG A 49 1.93 -0.93 11.25
CA ARG A 49 1.91 -1.99 12.26
C ARG A 49 3.23 -2.76 12.29
N GLY A 50 3.63 -3.15 13.50
CA GLY A 50 4.88 -3.92 13.69
C GLY A 50 4.90 -5.23 12.90
N GLN A 51 3.76 -5.90 12.77
CA GLN A 51 3.63 -7.13 11.97
C GLN A 51 3.90 -6.88 10.48
N ALA A 52 3.49 -5.72 9.96
CA ALA A 52 3.79 -5.33 8.58
C ALA A 52 5.29 -5.09 8.40
N LEU A 53 5.94 -4.43 9.36
CA LEU A 53 7.39 -4.22 9.32
C LEU A 53 8.14 -5.55 9.31
N ILE A 54 7.75 -6.48 10.17
CA ILE A 54 8.37 -7.81 10.26
C ILE A 54 8.21 -8.56 8.94
N ALA A 55 7.01 -8.55 8.36
CA ALA A 55 6.71 -9.27 7.12
C ALA A 55 7.60 -8.81 5.96
N VAL A 56 7.73 -7.49 5.78
CA VAL A 56 8.54 -6.93 4.70
C VAL A 56 10.03 -7.17 4.95
N ARG A 57 10.50 -7.03 6.19
CA ARG A 57 11.90 -7.29 6.54
C ARG A 57 12.30 -8.75 6.34
N LYS A 58 11.39 -9.68 6.48
CA LYS A 58 11.63 -11.11 6.16
C LYS A 58 11.93 -11.31 4.67
N LEU A 59 11.50 -10.42 3.80
CA LEU A 59 11.81 -10.44 2.37
C LEU A 59 13.14 -9.74 2.06
N ASN A 60 13.89 -9.33 3.07
CA ASN A 60 15.13 -8.54 2.95
C ASN A 60 14.89 -7.17 2.28
N ILE A 61 13.73 -6.59 2.49
CA ILE A 61 13.35 -5.28 1.96
C ILE A 61 13.31 -4.28 3.12
N PRO A 62 13.98 -3.12 3.00
CA PRO A 62 13.92 -2.09 4.05
C PRO A 62 12.53 -1.46 4.10
N ILE A 63 12.05 -1.27 5.32
CA ILE A 63 10.78 -0.58 5.58
C ILE A 63 10.91 0.15 6.91
N ARG A 64 10.33 1.35 6.99
CA ARG A 64 10.29 2.15 8.20
C ARG A 64 8.86 2.35 8.67
N LYS A 65 8.69 2.37 9.98
CA LYS A 65 7.46 2.79 10.61
C LYS A 65 7.16 4.24 10.25
N LYS A 66 5.95 4.51 9.82
CA LYS A 66 5.53 5.88 9.47
C LYS A 66 4.11 6.13 9.95
N LYS A 67 3.76 7.41 10.09
CA LYS A 67 2.39 7.81 10.41
C LYS A 67 1.49 7.60 9.20
N SER A 68 0.27 7.13 9.49
CA SER A 68 -0.77 6.97 8.48
C SER A 68 -1.27 8.34 8.02
N LYS A 69 -1.59 8.46 6.73
CA LYS A 69 -2.09 9.68 6.11
C LYS A 69 -3.37 9.40 5.34
N VAL A 70 -4.31 10.33 5.39
CA VAL A 70 -5.54 10.25 4.60
C VAL A 70 -5.27 10.71 3.17
N ILE A 71 -5.82 9.97 2.20
CA ILE A 71 -5.75 10.36 0.79
C ILE A 71 -6.54 11.65 0.56
N THR A 72 -6.02 12.54 -0.26
CA THR A 72 -6.69 13.78 -0.64
C THR A 72 -6.86 13.84 -2.14
N GLU A 73 -7.78 14.68 -2.60
CA GLU A 73 -8.00 14.89 -4.03
C GLU A 73 -6.74 15.37 -4.73
N ASP A 74 -5.99 16.28 -4.09
CA ASP A 74 -4.74 16.80 -4.67
C ASP A 74 -3.70 15.69 -4.88
N VAL A 75 -3.57 14.77 -3.93
CA VAL A 75 -2.66 13.63 -4.06
C VAL A 75 -3.07 12.76 -5.25
N VAL A 76 -4.37 12.45 -5.38
CA VAL A 76 -4.88 11.65 -6.50
C VAL A 76 -4.60 12.34 -7.83
N LYS A 77 -4.91 13.62 -7.95
CA LYS A 77 -4.74 14.36 -9.20
C LYS A 77 -3.29 14.50 -9.63
N ASN A 78 -2.37 14.55 -8.67
CA ASN A 78 -0.95 14.70 -8.97
C ASN A 78 -0.22 13.38 -9.17
N ALA A 79 -0.89 12.25 -8.99
CA ALA A 79 -0.29 10.92 -9.18
C ALA A 79 -0.44 10.47 -10.63
N ASP A 80 0.56 9.75 -11.13
CA ASP A 80 0.45 9.04 -12.41
C ASP A 80 -0.40 7.79 -12.25
N TYR A 81 -0.22 7.09 -11.12
CA TYR A 81 -0.98 5.88 -10.78
C TYR A 81 -1.37 5.90 -9.32
N VAL A 82 -2.65 5.66 -9.03
CA VAL A 82 -3.15 5.38 -7.69
C VAL A 82 -3.59 3.92 -7.66
N VAL A 83 -3.00 3.13 -6.78
CA VAL A 83 -3.22 1.68 -6.73
C VAL A 83 -3.88 1.31 -5.42
N THR A 84 -5.09 0.77 -5.48
CA THR A 84 -5.83 0.30 -4.31
C THR A 84 -5.66 -1.20 -4.14
N MET A 85 -5.89 -1.69 -2.93
CA MET A 85 -5.76 -3.12 -2.61
C MET A 85 -7.02 -3.90 -2.93
N THR A 86 -8.18 -3.24 -2.97
CA THR A 86 -9.46 -3.87 -3.25
C THR A 86 -10.29 -3.01 -4.21
N LYS A 87 -11.26 -3.65 -4.87
CA LYS A 87 -12.21 -2.95 -5.74
C LYS A 87 -13.05 -1.94 -4.96
N LYS A 88 -13.45 -2.29 -3.74
CA LYS A 88 -14.23 -1.39 -2.89
C LYS A 88 -13.47 -0.10 -2.61
N GLN A 89 -12.17 -0.17 -2.39
CA GLN A 89 -11.33 1.01 -2.20
C GLN A 89 -11.26 1.85 -3.48
N LYS A 90 -11.14 1.20 -4.64
CA LYS A 90 -11.16 1.91 -5.93
C LYS A 90 -12.49 2.65 -6.14
N ASP A 91 -13.60 2.01 -5.83
CA ASP A 91 -14.93 2.60 -6.01
C ASP A 91 -15.12 3.86 -5.14
N ALA A 92 -14.38 3.97 -4.05
CA ALA A 92 -14.38 5.16 -3.20
C ALA A 92 -13.56 6.33 -3.78
N LEU A 93 -12.80 6.09 -4.86
CA LEU A 93 -11.95 7.09 -5.51
C LEU A 93 -12.29 7.16 -7.00
N PRO A 94 -13.35 7.92 -7.39
CA PRO A 94 -13.84 7.93 -8.77
C PRO A 94 -13.00 8.80 -9.71
N TYR A 95 -11.76 8.40 -9.94
CA TYR A 95 -10.81 9.08 -10.82
C TYR A 95 -10.24 8.10 -11.84
N ASP A 96 -9.88 8.59 -13.03
CA ASP A 96 -9.42 7.75 -14.14
C ASP A 96 -8.06 7.09 -13.92
N ASN A 97 -7.24 7.65 -13.05
CA ASN A 97 -5.89 7.15 -12.75
C ASN A 97 -5.84 6.19 -11.55
N VAL A 98 -7.01 5.70 -11.10
CA VAL A 98 -7.10 4.75 -9.98
C VAL A 98 -7.29 3.34 -10.50
N PHE A 99 -6.44 2.44 -10.05
CA PHE A 99 -6.43 1.02 -10.45
C PHE A 99 -6.42 0.15 -9.20
N THR A 100 -7.01 -1.04 -9.26
CA THR A 100 -6.77 -2.03 -8.21
C THR A 100 -5.43 -2.73 -8.47
N PHE A 101 -4.82 -3.25 -7.42
CA PHE A 101 -3.65 -4.09 -7.55
C PHE A 101 -3.93 -5.28 -8.48
N SER A 102 -5.13 -5.89 -8.33
CA SER A 102 -5.56 -7.01 -9.17
C SER A 102 -5.68 -6.66 -10.65
N GLU A 103 -6.13 -5.44 -10.99
CA GLU A 103 -6.20 -5.01 -12.40
C GLU A 103 -4.82 -4.95 -13.06
N LEU A 104 -3.78 -4.67 -12.27
CA LEU A 104 -2.42 -4.53 -12.77
C LEU A 104 -1.66 -5.86 -12.82
N VAL A 105 -1.85 -6.74 -11.83
CA VAL A 105 -1.07 -7.97 -11.69
C VAL A 105 -1.91 -9.24 -11.56
N GLY A 106 -3.21 -9.14 -11.48
CA GLY A 106 -4.10 -10.27 -11.28
C GLY A 106 -4.21 -10.74 -9.83
N GLY A 107 -4.96 -11.80 -9.59
CA GLY A 107 -5.04 -12.47 -8.29
C GLY A 107 -6.17 -12.04 -7.37
N GLY A 108 -7.02 -11.11 -7.78
CA GLY A 108 -8.13 -10.61 -6.97
C GLY A 108 -7.70 -9.64 -5.87
N ASP A 109 -8.65 -9.21 -5.06
CA ASP A 109 -8.42 -8.28 -3.96
C ASP A 109 -7.39 -8.81 -2.96
N ILE A 110 -6.62 -7.89 -2.38
CA ILE A 110 -5.68 -8.21 -1.31
C ILE A 110 -6.42 -8.14 0.02
N PRO A 111 -6.65 -9.28 0.71
CA PRO A 111 -7.34 -9.28 2.00
C PRO A 111 -6.59 -8.48 3.05
N ASP A 112 -7.34 -7.89 3.99
CA ASP A 112 -6.76 -7.16 5.11
C ASP A 112 -6.25 -8.14 6.17
N PRO A 113 -4.94 -8.16 6.48
CA PRO A 113 -4.41 -9.04 7.51
C PRO A 113 -4.63 -8.53 8.93
N TYR A 114 -5.22 -7.35 9.09
CA TYR A 114 -5.46 -6.73 10.38
C TYR A 114 -6.24 -7.66 11.32
N GLY A 115 -5.77 -7.77 12.56
CA GLY A 115 -6.39 -8.65 13.55
C GLY A 115 -6.06 -10.13 13.40
N LEU A 116 -5.30 -10.50 12.37
CA LEU A 116 -4.83 -11.85 12.11
C LEU A 116 -3.40 -12.05 12.64
N ASP A 117 -2.86 -13.26 12.48
CA ASP A 117 -1.52 -13.59 12.98
C ASP A 117 -0.40 -13.08 12.05
N GLN A 118 0.84 -13.25 12.48
CA GLN A 118 2.01 -12.84 11.69
C GLN A 118 2.05 -13.54 10.33
N ASN A 119 1.64 -14.79 10.24
CA ASN A 119 1.62 -15.52 8.98
C ASN A 119 0.72 -14.84 7.94
N ALA A 120 -0.41 -14.29 8.34
CA ALA A 120 -1.30 -13.56 7.43
C ALA A 120 -0.59 -12.32 6.86
N TYR A 121 0.17 -11.61 7.67
CA TYR A 121 0.98 -10.47 7.22
C TYR A 121 2.09 -10.91 6.27
N ASP A 122 2.75 -12.02 6.57
CA ASP A 122 3.83 -12.55 5.74
C ASP A 122 3.32 -12.97 4.35
N VAL A 123 2.16 -13.64 4.31
CA VAL A 123 1.50 -14.02 3.05
C VAL A 123 1.09 -12.78 2.25
N THR A 124 0.53 -11.78 2.92
CA THR A 124 0.15 -10.51 2.27
C THR A 124 1.36 -9.82 1.66
N ALA A 125 2.46 -9.71 2.41
CA ALA A 125 3.70 -9.10 1.93
C ALA A 125 4.27 -9.84 0.72
N PHE A 126 4.28 -11.16 0.77
CA PHE A 126 4.76 -12.00 -0.34
C PHE A 126 3.93 -11.78 -1.61
N ARG A 127 2.63 -11.57 -1.46
CA ARG A 127 1.72 -11.32 -2.58
C ARG A 127 1.91 -9.94 -3.21
N LEU A 128 2.31 -8.95 -2.44
CA LEU A 128 2.58 -7.58 -2.91
C LEU A 128 4.01 -7.47 -3.50
#